data_97df5b7baa4a15b2a74b221ea6829aae
#
_entry.id   97df5b7baa4a15b2a74b221ea6829aae
#
_cell.length_a   1.000
_cell.length_b   1.000
_cell.length_c   1.000
_cell.angle_alpha   90.00
_cell.angle_beta   90.00
_cell.angle_gamma   90.00
#
_symmetry.space_group_name_H-M   'P 1'
#
loop_
_entity.id
_entity.type
_entity.pdbx_description
1 polymer ?
#
loop_
_entity_poly.entity_id
_entity_poly.type
_entity_poly.pdbx_seq_one_letter_code
_entity_poly.pdbx_strand_id
1 'polypeptide(L)'
;MNLKTTFLAVVSTLVMASCATDPCKDITCLNEATCSDGTCLCTDWYEGTDCGAEQRTKFFGTYSGNVVFTFSDSTTESNPWDITIGSVLDSVNHFDLMITDPGDTTGLGGIKGKLITNAAGDVTFDPQVIQDPDGDFSIQGTGFFTITQTYSAFSFEWTINDDGETITTSYTGTK
;
A
#
# COMPACT_ATOMS: atom_id res chain seq x y z
N MET A 1 25.19 -52.70 -69.02
CA MET A 1 24.80 -53.23 -67.70
C MET A 1 24.89 -52.08 -66.70
N ASN A 2 23.72 -51.60 -66.29
CA ASN A 2 23.61 -50.40 -65.47
C ASN A 2 23.54 -50.79 -63.99
N LEU A 3 24.59 -50.36 -63.23
CA LEU A 3 24.56 -50.53 -61.82
C LEU A 3 24.04 -49.21 -61.17
N LYS A 4 22.78 -49.21 -60.82
CA LYS A 4 22.18 -48.08 -60.07
C LYS A 4 22.55 -48.21 -58.62
N THR A 5 23.49 -47.40 -58.19
CA THR A 5 23.85 -47.25 -56.77
C THR A 5 22.82 -46.37 -56.12
N THR A 6 21.93 -46.97 -55.35
CA THR A 6 20.98 -46.24 -54.53
C THR A 6 21.65 -45.75 -53.26
N PHE A 7 21.95 -44.45 -53.16
CA PHE A 7 22.45 -43.81 -51.94
C PHE A 7 21.23 -43.60 -50.99
N LEU A 8 21.20 -44.42 -49.98
CA LEU A 8 20.23 -44.22 -48.88
C LEU A 8 20.81 -43.18 -47.93
N ALA A 9 20.34 -41.94 -48.10
CA ALA A 9 20.66 -40.87 -47.16
C ALA A 9 19.85 -41.06 -45.88
N VAL A 10 20.49 -41.61 -44.86
CA VAL A 10 19.92 -41.62 -43.49
C VAL A 10 20.12 -40.22 -42.90
N VAL A 11 19.05 -39.41 -43.00
CA VAL A 11 18.95 -38.15 -42.29
C VAL A 11 18.66 -38.49 -40.81
N SER A 12 19.76 -38.54 -40.04
CA SER A 12 19.66 -38.66 -38.58
C SER A 12 19.26 -37.30 -38.02
N THR A 13 17.96 -37.10 -37.83
CA THR A 13 17.44 -35.95 -37.05
C THR A 13 17.83 -36.13 -35.59
N LEU A 14 18.96 -35.47 -35.19
CA LEU A 14 19.24 -35.25 -33.78
C LEU A 14 18.11 -34.38 -33.24
N VAL A 15 17.15 -34.97 -32.56
CA VAL A 15 16.27 -34.28 -31.67
C VAL A 15 17.12 -33.90 -30.46
N MET A 16 17.66 -32.69 -30.48
CA MET A 16 18.21 -32.07 -29.27
C MET A 16 17.00 -31.92 -28.33
N ALA A 17 16.77 -32.91 -27.50
CA ALA A 17 15.97 -32.73 -26.30
C ALA A 17 16.73 -31.69 -25.45
N SER A 18 16.42 -30.42 -25.71
CA SER A 18 16.81 -29.34 -24.82
C SER A 18 16.14 -29.68 -23.48
N CYS A 19 16.92 -30.18 -22.53
CA CYS A 19 16.56 -30.16 -21.13
C CYS A 19 16.47 -28.67 -20.75
N ALA A 20 15.34 -28.03 -21.08
CA ALA A 20 15.03 -26.73 -20.52
C ALA A 20 14.91 -26.98 -19.02
N THR A 21 15.93 -26.56 -18.28
CA THR A 21 15.84 -26.48 -16.82
C THR A 21 14.63 -25.61 -16.52
N ASP A 22 13.71 -26.12 -15.74
CA ASP A 22 12.56 -25.34 -15.26
C ASP A 22 13.09 -24.11 -14.55
N PRO A 23 12.87 -22.88 -15.07
CA PRO A 23 13.40 -21.68 -14.49
C PRO A 23 12.79 -21.39 -13.11
N CYS A 24 11.70 -22.05 -12.75
CA CYS A 24 11.02 -21.90 -11.46
C CYS A 24 11.39 -22.95 -10.42
N LYS A 25 12.25 -23.92 -10.76
CA LYS A 25 12.54 -25.08 -9.91
C LYS A 25 13.04 -24.71 -8.50
N ASP A 26 13.84 -23.66 -8.40
CA ASP A 26 14.48 -23.24 -7.15
C ASP A 26 13.93 -21.89 -6.63
N ILE A 27 12.79 -21.45 -7.17
CA ILE A 27 12.14 -20.20 -6.78
C ILE A 27 10.92 -20.51 -5.92
N THR A 28 10.86 -19.87 -4.76
CA THR A 28 9.70 -19.91 -3.89
C THR A 28 9.00 -18.56 -3.94
N CYS A 29 7.79 -18.55 -4.47
CA CYS A 29 6.93 -17.38 -4.44
C CYS A 29 6.00 -17.48 -3.24
N LEU A 30 5.87 -16.37 -2.50
CA LEU A 30 5.03 -16.27 -1.31
C LEU A 30 3.64 -15.71 -1.67
N ASN A 31 2.71 -15.75 -0.71
CA ASN A 31 1.41 -15.11 -0.80
C ASN A 31 0.63 -15.48 -2.07
N GLU A 32 0.58 -16.79 -2.38
CA GLU A 32 -0.13 -17.35 -3.54
C GLU A 32 0.36 -16.84 -4.91
N ALA A 33 1.53 -16.20 -4.95
CA ALA A 33 2.13 -15.76 -6.19
C ALA A 33 2.57 -16.92 -7.07
N THR A 34 2.55 -16.73 -8.38
CA THR A 34 2.91 -17.75 -9.37
C THR A 34 4.27 -17.44 -9.95
N CYS A 35 5.14 -18.46 -10.04
CA CYS A 35 6.38 -18.31 -10.78
C CYS A 35 6.15 -18.42 -12.29
N SER A 36 6.70 -17.49 -13.06
CA SER A 36 6.72 -17.49 -14.52
C SER A 36 8.11 -17.09 -15.02
N ASP A 37 8.74 -17.92 -15.82
CA ASP A 37 10.04 -17.67 -16.43
C ASP A 37 11.14 -17.22 -15.42
N GLY A 38 11.11 -17.79 -14.22
CA GLY A 38 12.10 -17.47 -13.19
C GLY A 38 11.80 -16.22 -12.37
N THR A 39 10.58 -15.67 -12.47
CA THR A 39 10.15 -14.48 -11.73
C THR A 39 8.81 -14.74 -11.07
N CYS A 40 8.65 -14.28 -9.82
CA CYS A 40 7.36 -14.35 -9.15
C CYS A 40 6.42 -13.25 -9.66
N LEU A 41 5.23 -13.65 -10.10
CA LEU A 41 4.12 -12.77 -10.42
C LEU A 41 3.28 -12.62 -9.16
N CYS A 42 3.43 -11.48 -8.51
CA CYS A 42 2.77 -11.21 -7.24
C CYS A 42 1.25 -11.04 -7.43
N THR A 43 0.51 -11.55 -6.45
CA THR A 43 -0.90 -11.21 -6.28
C THR A 43 -1.05 -9.76 -5.83
N ASP A 44 -2.27 -9.22 -5.91
CA ASP A 44 -2.56 -7.87 -5.44
C ASP A 44 -2.09 -7.67 -3.98
N TRP A 45 -1.62 -6.45 -3.68
CA TRP A 45 -1.15 -6.01 -2.37
C TRP A 45 0.21 -6.56 -1.91
N TYR A 46 0.87 -7.38 -2.73
CA TYR A 46 2.21 -7.87 -2.46
C TYR A 46 3.22 -7.38 -3.49
N GLU A 47 4.48 -7.25 -3.08
CA GLU A 47 5.60 -6.83 -3.93
C GLU A 47 6.91 -7.48 -3.47
N GLY A 48 7.99 -7.21 -4.20
CA GLY A 48 9.30 -7.81 -3.96
C GLY A 48 9.58 -8.98 -4.90
N THR A 49 10.81 -9.47 -4.86
CA THR A 49 11.29 -10.54 -5.77
C THR A 49 10.62 -11.88 -5.52
N ASP A 50 10.17 -12.10 -4.31
CA ASP A 50 9.49 -13.32 -3.83
C ASP A 50 8.03 -13.07 -3.47
N CYS A 51 7.51 -11.82 -3.66
CA CYS A 51 6.18 -11.40 -3.28
C CYS A 51 5.91 -11.47 -1.76
N GLY A 52 6.96 -11.34 -0.95
CA GLY A 52 6.87 -11.44 0.51
C GLY A 52 6.51 -10.13 1.22
N ALA A 53 6.66 -8.99 0.56
CA ALA A 53 6.42 -7.69 1.14
C ALA A 53 4.99 -7.20 0.85
N GLU A 54 4.27 -6.74 1.89
CA GLU A 54 2.99 -6.06 1.70
C GLU A 54 3.21 -4.64 1.18
N GLN A 55 2.50 -4.25 0.14
CA GLN A 55 2.65 -2.94 -0.50
C GLN A 55 2.33 -1.77 0.43
N ARG A 56 1.41 -1.94 1.40
CA ARG A 56 1.07 -0.89 2.36
C ARG A 56 2.22 -0.53 3.31
N THR A 57 3.18 -1.44 3.54
CA THR A 57 4.28 -1.21 4.48
C THR A 57 5.18 -0.04 4.09
N LYS A 58 5.26 0.30 2.81
CA LYS A 58 5.99 1.48 2.33
C LYS A 58 5.42 2.80 2.86
N PHE A 59 4.14 2.81 3.22
CA PHE A 59 3.45 3.97 3.77
C PHE A 59 3.63 4.10 5.29
N PHE A 60 4.03 3.03 5.98
CA PHE A 60 4.18 3.03 7.44
C PHE A 60 5.32 3.92 7.91
N GLY A 61 5.11 4.56 9.05
CA GLY A 61 6.10 5.40 9.71
C GLY A 61 5.49 6.66 10.29
N THR A 62 6.34 7.47 10.93
CA THR A 62 5.96 8.76 11.49
C THR A 62 6.17 9.85 10.46
N TYR A 63 5.16 10.68 10.29
CA TYR A 63 5.16 11.85 9.41
C TYR A 63 5.05 13.09 10.28
N SER A 64 6.01 14.00 10.13
CA SER A 64 6.02 15.28 10.82
C SER A 64 5.51 16.37 9.89
N GLY A 65 4.53 17.13 10.33
CA GLY A 65 3.88 18.11 9.49
C GLY A 65 3.06 19.14 10.23
N ASN A 66 2.14 19.75 9.52
CA ASN A 66 1.21 20.71 10.08
C ASN A 66 -0.23 20.32 9.74
N VAL A 67 -1.10 20.45 10.72
CA VAL A 67 -2.54 20.40 10.57
C VAL A 67 -3.09 21.82 10.51
N VAL A 68 -4.05 22.03 9.64
CA VAL A 68 -4.80 23.31 9.53
C VAL A 68 -6.28 22.99 9.71
N PHE A 69 -6.87 23.60 10.72
CA PHE A 69 -8.33 23.58 10.96
C PHE A 69 -8.94 24.84 10.35
N THR A 70 -10.01 24.66 9.59
CA THR A 70 -10.82 25.75 9.04
C THR A 70 -12.23 25.64 9.61
N PHE A 71 -12.62 26.61 10.40
CA PHE A 71 -13.91 26.67 11.09
C PHE A 71 -15.01 27.23 10.17
N SER A 72 -16.25 27.08 10.61
CA SER A 72 -17.44 27.53 9.86
C SER A 72 -17.48 29.04 9.61
N ASP A 73 -16.84 29.84 10.45
CA ASP A 73 -16.70 31.29 10.30
C ASP A 73 -15.53 31.70 9.39
N SER A 74 -14.87 30.73 8.78
CA SER A 74 -13.67 30.88 7.92
C SER A 74 -12.40 31.31 8.66
N THR A 75 -12.39 31.25 9.98
CA THR A 75 -11.13 31.35 10.74
C THR A 75 -10.31 30.08 10.58
N THR A 76 -9.00 30.20 10.72
CA THR A 76 -8.09 29.05 10.59
C THR A 76 -7.11 29.02 11.76
N GLU A 77 -6.82 27.80 12.20
CA GLU A 77 -5.74 27.50 13.14
C GLU A 77 -4.77 26.50 12.52
N SER A 78 -3.47 26.69 12.74
CA SER A 78 -2.44 25.78 12.24
C SER A 78 -1.52 25.36 13.38
N ASN A 79 -1.37 24.06 13.53
CA ASN A 79 -0.54 23.47 14.58
C ASN A 79 0.42 22.43 14.01
N PRO A 80 1.66 22.32 14.54
CA PRO A 80 2.53 21.18 14.24
C PRO A 80 1.85 19.89 14.73
N TRP A 81 1.89 18.87 13.92
CA TRP A 81 1.35 17.57 14.30
C TRP A 81 2.16 16.43 13.69
N ASP A 82 2.64 15.55 14.56
CA ASP A 82 3.27 14.29 14.16
C ASP A 82 2.21 13.21 14.18
N ILE A 83 2.14 12.44 13.10
CA ILE A 83 1.25 11.28 13.02
C ILE A 83 2.05 10.03 12.72
N THR A 84 1.61 8.90 13.26
CA THR A 84 2.17 7.59 12.92
C THR A 84 1.15 6.79 12.13
N ILE A 85 1.59 6.26 10.99
CA ILE A 85 0.80 5.40 10.11
C ILE A 85 1.30 3.97 10.26
N GLY A 86 0.40 3.06 10.54
CA GLY A 86 0.69 1.65 10.73
C GLY A 86 -0.46 0.74 10.29
N SER A 87 -0.38 -0.54 10.64
CA SER A 87 -1.43 -1.51 10.39
C SER A 87 -2.56 -1.37 11.41
N VAL A 88 -3.78 -1.66 10.99
CA VAL A 88 -4.89 -1.89 11.91
C VAL A 88 -4.63 -3.23 12.62
N LEU A 89 -4.70 -3.24 13.95
CA LEU A 89 -4.55 -4.46 14.73
C LEU A 89 -5.64 -5.47 14.33
N ASP A 90 -5.24 -6.73 14.20
CA ASP A 90 -6.11 -7.86 13.85
C ASP A 90 -6.83 -7.74 12.49
N SER A 91 -6.48 -6.75 11.66
CA SER A 91 -7.02 -6.67 10.31
C SER A 91 -6.26 -7.62 9.37
N VAL A 92 -7.03 -8.48 8.71
CA VAL A 92 -6.54 -9.34 7.61
C VAL A 92 -6.54 -8.61 6.26
N ASN A 93 -7.03 -7.37 6.24
CA ASN A 93 -7.14 -6.59 5.00
C ASN A 93 -5.85 -5.84 4.73
N HIS A 94 -5.23 -6.10 3.60
CA HIS A 94 -3.96 -5.49 3.19
C HIS A 94 -4.07 -4.01 2.77
N PHE A 95 -5.28 -3.46 2.73
CA PHE A 95 -5.54 -2.07 2.41
C PHE A 95 -5.86 -1.20 3.63
N ASP A 96 -6.06 -1.79 4.82
CA ASP A 96 -6.38 -1.03 6.03
C ASP A 96 -5.13 -0.37 6.62
N LEU A 97 -5.26 0.90 6.96
CA LEU A 97 -4.25 1.72 7.63
C LEU A 97 -4.81 2.29 8.93
N MET A 98 -3.94 2.48 9.92
CA MET A 98 -4.24 3.19 11.16
C MET A 98 -3.37 4.42 11.24
N ILE A 99 -3.99 5.58 11.45
CA ILE A 99 -3.31 6.84 11.79
C ILE A 99 -3.47 7.07 13.28
N THR A 100 -2.36 7.27 13.96
CA THR A 100 -2.32 7.54 15.39
C THR A 100 -1.48 8.77 15.67
N ASP A 101 -1.82 9.49 16.71
CA ASP A 101 -0.96 10.52 17.28
C ASP A 101 0.07 9.86 18.21
N PRO A 102 1.39 10.01 17.97
CA PRO A 102 2.40 9.48 18.88
C PRO A 102 2.36 10.09 20.27
N GLY A 103 1.80 11.30 20.40
CA GLY A 103 1.59 12.00 21.68
C GLY A 103 0.34 11.59 22.43
N ASP A 104 -0.56 10.85 21.78
CA ASP A 104 -1.79 10.39 22.41
C ASP A 104 -1.50 9.27 23.42
N THR A 105 -1.52 9.64 24.69
CA THR A 105 -1.38 8.70 25.80
C THR A 105 -2.71 8.10 26.25
N THR A 106 -3.82 8.55 25.68
CA THR A 106 -5.18 8.12 26.07
C THR A 106 -5.55 6.77 25.46
N GLY A 107 -4.88 6.36 24.37
CA GLY A 107 -5.17 5.12 23.66
C GLY A 107 -6.52 5.16 22.96
N LEU A 108 -7.09 6.35 22.79
CA LEU A 108 -8.32 6.55 22.05
C LEU A 108 -8.05 6.26 20.57
N GLY A 109 -8.76 5.31 20.08
CA GLY A 109 -8.50 4.61 18.85
C GLY A 109 -8.14 5.52 17.69
N GLY A 110 -7.03 5.20 17.03
CA GLY A 110 -6.57 5.91 15.85
C GLY A 110 -7.60 5.93 14.72
N ILE A 111 -7.36 6.81 13.77
CA ILE A 111 -8.22 7.01 12.62
C ILE A 111 -7.95 5.93 11.58
N LYS A 112 -8.97 5.21 11.17
CA LYS A 112 -8.86 4.15 10.17
C LYS A 112 -9.00 4.72 8.77
N GLY A 113 -8.02 4.45 7.92
CA GLY A 113 -8.06 4.73 6.50
C GLY A 113 -7.98 3.46 5.67
N LYS A 114 -8.39 3.54 4.42
CA LYS A 114 -8.29 2.47 3.44
C LYS A 114 -7.55 2.95 2.20
N LEU A 115 -6.52 2.22 1.78
CA LEU A 115 -5.92 2.40 0.46
C LEU A 115 -6.94 2.02 -0.61
N ILE A 116 -7.16 2.91 -1.57
CA ILE A 116 -8.10 2.66 -2.68
C ILE A 116 -7.47 1.73 -3.70
N THR A 117 -6.17 1.91 -3.94
CA THR A 117 -5.40 1.08 -4.86
C THR A 117 -4.04 0.73 -4.27
N ASN A 118 -3.49 -0.39 -4.71
CA ASN A 118 -2.18 -0.86 -4.29
C ASN A 118 -1.01 -0.01 -4.85
N ALA A 119 -1.24 0.81 -5.88
CA ALA A 119 -0.17 1.50 -6.61
C ALA A 119 -0.10 3.02 -6.33
N ALA A 120 -1.24 3.68 -6.15
CA ALA A 120 -1.31 5.13 -6.19
C ALA A 120 -1.14 5.82 -4.82
N GLY A 121 -1.39 5.10 -3.72
CA GLY A 121 -1.31 5.69 -2.38
C GLY A 121 -2.51 6.55 -1.99
N ASP A 122 -3.60 6.50 -2.77
CA ASP A 122 -4.84 7.18 -2.42
C ASP A 122 -5.52 6.48 -1.26
N VAL A 123 -6.01 7.26 -0.29
CA VAL A 123 -6.65 6.78 0.94
C VAL A 123 -8.02 7.38 1.08
N THR A 124 -8.99 6.58 1.50
CA THR A 124 -10.30 7.06 1.97
C THR A 124 -10.42 6.87 3.47
N PHE A 125 -11.12 7.80 4.09
CA PHE A 125 -11.55 7.73 5.47
C PHE A 125 -13.07 7.66 5.48
N ASP A 126 -13.59 6.44 5.64
CA ASP A 126 -15.05 6.25 5.79
C ASP A 126 -15.52 6.97 7.04
N PRO A 127 -16.79 7.41 7.09
CA PRO A 127 -17.35 8.04 8.27
C PRO A 127 -17.13 7.21 9.51
N GLN A 128 -16.48 7.77 10.51
CA GLN A 128 -16.17 7.10 11.77
C GLN A 128 -16.28 8.07 12.94
N VAL A 129 -16.67 7.55 14.09
CA VAL A 129 -16.71 8.30 15.34
C VAL A 129 -15.38 8.09 16.06
N ILE A 130 -14.74 9.18 16.43
CA ILE A 130 -13.58 9.22 17.29
C ILE A 130 -14.06 9.54 18.70
N GLN A 131 -13.71 8.68 19.62
CA GLN A 131 -14.00 8.90 21.03
C GLN A 131 -12.95 9.84 21.61
N ASP A 132 -13.39 10.92 22.19
CA ASP A 132 -12.50 11.91 22.83
C ASP A 132 -13.02 12.20 24.25
N PRO A 133 -12.14 12.38 25.25
CA PRO A 133 -12.54 12.71 26.61
C PRO A 133 -13.36 13.98 26.74
N ASP A 134 -13.18 14.93 25.83
CA ASP A 134 -13.87 16.21 25.82
C ASP A 134 -15.17 16.18 25.00
N GLY A 135 -15.44 15.07 24.28
CA GLY A 135 -16.63 14.84 23.49
C GLY A 135 -16.34 14.04 22.22
N ASP A 136 -17.22 13.11 21.87
CA ASP A 136 -17.08 12.31 20.65
C ASP A 136 -17.34 13.17 19.41
N PHE A 137 -16.49 13.04 18.39
CA PHE A 137 -16.70 13.70 17.10
C PHE A 137 -16.62 12.71 15.95
N SER A 138 -17.19 13.06 14.80
CA SER A 138 -17.13 12.23 13.61
C SER A 138 -16.21 12.84 12.56
N ILE A 139 -15.49 11.97 11.85
CA ILE A 139 -14.64 12.37 10.74
C ILE A 139 -14.95 11.56 9.49
N GLN A 140 -14.68 12.17 8.34
CA GLN A 140 -14.62 11.51 7.03
C GLN A 140 -13.71 12.32 6.11
N GLY A 141 -13.14 11.67 5.08
CA GLY A 141 -12.32 12.42 4.13
C GLY A 141 -11.50 11.54 3.19
N THR A 142 -10.49 12.16 2.63
CA THR A 142 -9.55 11.51 1.70
C THR A 142 -8.12 11.96 1.99
N GLY A 143 -7.17 11.14 1.56
CA GLY A 143 -5.76 11.46 1.65
C GLY A 143 -4.96 10.79 0.54
N PHE A 144 -3.71 11.14 0.42
CA PHE A 144 -2.81 10.48 -0.52
C PHE A 144 -1.36 10.49 -0.03
N PHE A 145 -0.62 9.47 -0.45
CA PHE A 145 0.81 9.37 -0.25
C PHE A 145 1.57 9.75 -1.51
N THR A 146 2.63 10.52 -1.34
CA THR A 146 3.65 10.71 -2.36
C THR A 146 4.92 10.03 -1.91
N ILE A 147 5.36 9.02 -2.66
CA ILE A 147 6.60 8.29 -2.37
C ILE A 147 7.57 8.52 -3.51
N THR A 148 8.75 9.01 -3.17
CA THR A 148 9.88 9.16 -4.09
C THR A 148 11.07 8.36 -3.55
N GLN A 149 12.19 8.34 -4.28
CA GLN A 149 13.42 7.71 -3.80
C GLN A 149 14.07 8.46 -2.63
N THR A 150 13.72 9.72 -2.41
CA THR A 150 14.38 10.62 -1.46
C THR A 150 13.51 11.05 -0.30
N TYR A 151 12.20 10.98 -0.43
CA TYR A 151 11.27 11.33 0.63
C TYR A 151 9.92 10.65 0.44
N SER A 152 9.15 10.62 1.51
CA SER A 152 7.75 10.25 1.51
C SER A 152 6.93 11.33 2.17
N ALA A 153 5.80 11.67 1.57
CA ALA A 153 4.87 12.65 2.12
C ALA A 153 3.47 12.05 2.22
N PHE A 154 2.71 12.50 3.19
CA PHE A 154 1.30 12.19 3.34
C PHE A 154 0.50 13.45 3.52
N SER A 155 -0.61 13.56 2.81
CA SER A 155 -1.56 14.67 2.93
C SER A 155 -2.97 14.11 3.07
N PHE A 156 -3.82 14.80 3.82
CA PHE A 156 -5.24 14.46 3.91
C PHE A 156 -6.11 15.71 4.06
N GLU A 157 -7.38 15.56 3.72
CA GLU A 157 -8.45 16.49 4.04
C GLU A 157 -9.59 15.73 4.72
N TRP A 158 -9.99 16.20 5.88
CA TRP A 158 -11.11 15.64 6.65
C TRP A 158 -12.16 16.69 6.92
N THR A 159 -13.40 16.23 6.98
CA THR A 159 -14.49 16.98 7.58
C THR A 159 -14.74 16.40 8.96
N ILE A 160 -14.66 17.24 9.97
CA ILE A 160 -14.98 16.92 11.36
C ILE A 160 -16.36 17.51 11.65
N ASN A 161 -17.24 16.70 12.23
CA ASN A 161 -18.52 17.19 12.78
C ASN A 161 -18.47 16.97 14.29
N ASP A 162 -18.50 18.07 15.00
CA ASP A 162 -18.42 18.15 16.45
C ASP A 162 -19.55 19.04 16.95
N ASP A 163 -20.44 18.53 17.80
CA ASP A 163 -21.59 19.23 18.38
C ASP A 163 -22.41 20.10 17.39
N GLY A 164 -22.48 19.67 16.12
CA GLY A 164 -23.18 20.39 15.05
C GLY A 164 -22.35 21.44 14.34
N GLU A 165 -21.11 21.63 14.72
CA GLU A 165 -20.15 22.42 13.96
C GLU A 165 -19.44 21.53 12.93
N THR A 166 -19.16 22.09 11.75
CA THR A 166 -18.40 21.44 10.69
C THR A 166 -17.04 22.13 10.54
N ILE A 167 -15.97 21.37 10.78
CA ILE A 167 -14.59 21.85 10.67
C ILE A 167 -13.94 21.09 9.52
N THR A 168 -13.34 21.83 8.59
CA THR A 168 -12.51 21.23 7.55
C THR A 168 -11.07 21.20 8.02
N THR A 169 -10.46 20.05 7.97
CA THR A 169 -9.08 19.85 8.43
C THR A 169 -8.23 19.39 7.25
N SER A 170 -7.08 20.02 7.06
CA SER A 170 -6.07 19.57 6.11
C SER A 170 -4.74 19.33 6.84
N TYR A 171 -4.00 18.33 6.36
CA TYR A 171 -2.69 17.98 6.88
C TYR A 171 -1.71 17.74 5.74
N THR A 172 -0.46 18.12 5.96
CA THR A 172 0.65 17.72 5.10
C THR A 172 1.89 17.48 5.96
N GLY A 173 2.44 16.29 5.86
CA GLY A 173 3.63 15.87 6.58
C GLY A 173 4.57 15.03 5.74
N THR A 174 5.82 14.92 6.20
CA THR A 174 6.89 14.15 5.55
C THR A 174 7.61 13.26 6.55
N LYS A 175 8.17 12.14 6.06
CA LYS A 175 9.07 11.25 6.80
C LYS A 175 10.38 11.02 6.05
#